data_e87bc9e4480c6e1989f23dc988b2577d
#
_entry.id   e87bc9e4480c6e1989f23dc988b2577d
#
_cell.length_a   1.000
_cell.length_b   1.000
_cell.length_c   1.000
_cell.angle_alpha   90.00
_cell.angle_beta   90.00
_cell.angle_gamma   90.00
#
_symmetry.space_group_name_H-M   'P 1'
#
loop_
_entity.id
_entity.type
_entity.pdbx_description
1 polymer ?
#
loop_
_entity_poly.entity_id
_entity_poly.type
_entity_poly.pdbx_seq_one_letter_code
_entity_poly.pdbx_strand_id
1 'polypeptide(L)'
;MAHPDRDFLPGRRLVLAGVAAAIGLPAAAWAEIPKSLATGAMERFKPARPPKPMPDLEFLDADDKPLRLANLTGKARLINLWATWCGPCVKEMPSLDRLQAALPRDKFVVLPISLDGPSRPKVAPFYKKQDLTNLGIYYDKGKKAMSVLGVSLLPTSILVDPAGRELGRLEGDADWDTPEGIALMKAAIAS
;
A
#
# COMPACT_ATOMS: atom_id res chain seq x y z
N MET A 1 71.79 44.00 43.33
CA MET A 1 71.23 42.78 43.88
C MET A 1 70.25 42.24 42.87
N ALA A 2 70.63 41.16 42.22
CA ALA A 2 69.91 40.53 41.12
C ALA A 2 68.84 39.62 41.66
N HIS A 3 67.71 39.57 41.01
CA HIS A 3 66.76 38.48 41.22
C HIS A 3 66.34 37.90 39.85
N PRO A 4 66.36 36.58 39.69
CA PRO A 4 66.31 35.97 38.35
C PRO A 4 64.89 35.76 37.87
N ASP A 5 64.80 35.81 36.54
CA ASP A 5 63.65 35.48 35.72
C ASP A 5 63.12 34.06 35.97
N ARG A 6 61.80 33.94 36.03
CA ARG A 6 61.09 32.67 35.98
C ARG A 6 60.51 32.49 34.59
N ASP A 7 61.07 31.62 33.83
CA ASP A 7 60.59 31.16 32.55
C ASP A 7 59.19 30.54 32.66
N PHE A 8 58.24 31.17 31.98
CA PHE A 8 56.87 30.69 31.86
C PHE A 8 56.73 29.88 30.57
N LEU A 9 56.79 28.58 30.66
CA LEU A 9 56.58 27.68 29.54
C LEU A 9 55.07 27.65 29.15
N PRO A 10 54.70 27.90 27.90
CA PRO A 10 53.27 27.79 27.47
C PRO A 10 52.89 26.31 27.31
N GLY A 11 51.96 25.88 28.14
CA GLY A 11 51.36 24.51 28.06
C GLY A 11 50.66 24.30 26.72
N ARG A 12 51.14 23.29 25.98
CA ARG A 12 50.47 22.78 24.78
C ARG A 12 49.11 22.18 25.18
N ARG A 13 48.05 22.94 24.90
CA ARG A 13 46.65 22.38 24.94
C ARG A 13 46.49 21.45 23.77
N LEU A 14 46.45 20.13 24.08
CA LEU A 14 46.05 19.09 23.14
C LEU A 14 44.57 19.27 22.88
N VAL A 15 44.19 19.80 21.71
CA VAL A 15 42.80 19.81 21.25
C VAL A 15 42.51 18.43 20.65
N LEU A 16 41.87 17.57 21.43
CA LEU A 16 41.29 16.33 20.91
C LEU A 16 40.08 16.68 20.04
N ALA A 17 40.30 16.73 18.73
CA ALA A 17 39.24 16.79 17.75
C ALA A 17 38.50 15.43 17.76
N GLY A 18 37.40 15.36 18.49
CA GLY A 18 36.49 14.22 18.45
C GLY A 18 35.84 14.14 17.05
N VAL A 19 36.28 13.17 16.24
CA VAL A 19 35.59 12.79 15.02
C VAL A 19 34.32 12.05 15.46
N ALA A 20 33.17 12.75 15.49
CA ALA A 20 31.88 12.12 15.61
C ALA A 20 31.62 11.32 14.32
N ALA A 21 31.90 10.03 14.31
CA ALA A 21 31.44 9.14 13.27
C ALA A 21 29.91 9.12 13.33
N ALA A 22 29.25 9.80 12.41
CA ALA A 22 27.83 9.65 12.16
C ALA A 22 27.61 8.21 11.68
N ILE A 23 27.20 7.33 12.60
CA ILE A 23 26.69 6.01 12.25
C ILE A 23 25.37 6.27 11.52
N GLY A 24 25.45 6.41 10.19
CA GLY A 24 24.28 6.40 9.33
C GLY A 24 23.57 5.08 9.53
N LEU A 25 22.40 5.12 10.19
CA LEU A 25 21.50 3.96 10.21
C LEU A 25 21.27 3.56 8.74
N PRO A 26 21.46 2.28 8.37
CA PRO A 26 21.13 1.85 7.02
C PRO A 26 19.67 2.23 6.77
N ALA A 27 19.44 3.02 5.72
CA ALA A 27 18.10 3.23 5.23
C ALA A 27 17.49 1.84 5.06
N ALA A 28 16.42 1.54 5.81
CA ALA A 28 15.76 0.24 5.72
C ALA A 28 15.54 -0.04 4.24
N ALA A 29 16.20 -1.07 3.72
CA ALA A 29 16.07 -1.47 2.32
C ALA A 29 14.61 -1.92 2.16
N TRP A 30 13.80 -1.06 1.61
CA TRP A 30 12.37 -1.29 1.44
C TRP A 30 12.21 -2.41 0.41
N ALA A 31 11.50 -3.46 0.80
CA ALA A 31 11.29 -4.59 -0.08
C ALA A 31 10.44 -4.13 -1.28
N GLU A 32 11.06 -4.04 -2.44
CA GLU A 32 10.39 -3.78 -3.70
C GLU A 32 9.80 -5.09 -4.23
N ILE A 33 8.67 -4.99 -4.92
CA ILE A 33 8.14 -6.14 -5.66
C ILE A 33 9.08 -6.46 -6.83
N PRO A 34 9.65 -7.68 -6.87
CA PRO A 34 10.47 -8.10 -8.00
C PRO A 34 9.68 -8.07 -9.31
N LYS A 35 10.26 -7.51 -10.37
CA LYS A 35 9.61 -7.47 -11.68
C LYS A 35 9.27 -8.88 -12.22
N SER A 36 10.02 -9.89 -11.79
CA SER A 36 9.77 -11.30 -12.13
C SER A 36 8.44 -11.85 -11.63
N LEU A 37 7.75 -11.18 -10.70
CA LEU A 37 6.40 -11.54 -10.25
C LEU A 37 5.30 -10.90 -11.13
N ALA A 38 5.63 -9.94 -11.98
CA ALA A 38 4.71 -9.33 -12.94
C ALA A 38 4.69 -10.17 -14.24
N THR A 39 4.14 -11.38 -14.16
CA THR A 39 4.05 -12.36 -15.28
C THR A 39 2.64 -12.91 -15.40
N GLY A 40 2.33 -13.56 -16.51
CA GLY A 40 1.02 -14.16 -16.76
C GLY A 40 -0.13 -13.17 -16.54
N ALA A 41 -1.10 -13.53 -15.71
CA ALA A 41 -2.24 -12.66 -15.38
C ALA A 41 -1.80 -11.30 -14.75
N MET A 42 -0.58 -11.23 -14.17
CA MET A 42 -0.03 -10.03 -13.53
C MET A 42 0.95 -9.26 -14.42
N GLU A 43 1.10 -9.57 -15.72
CA GLU A 43 2.09 -8.93 -16.61
C GLU A 43 1.93 -7.40 -16.70
N ARG A 44 0.69 -6.89 -16.54
CA ARG A 44 0.37 -5.46 -16.53
C ARG A 44 0.62 -4.78 -15.20
N PHE A 45 1.02 -5.51 -14.16
CA PHE A 45 1.37 -4.92 -12.87
C PHE A 45 2.63 -4.05 -13.01
N LYS A 46 2.53 -2.79 -12.61
CA LYS A 46 3.60 -1.80 -12.65
C LYS A 46 4.15 -1.59 -11.23
N PRO A 47 5.29 -2.21 -10.86
CA PRO A 47 5.90 -1.98 -9.56
C PRO A 47 6.25 -0.50 -9.36
N ALA A 48 5.97 0.04 -8.16
CA ALA A 48 6.47 1.34 -7.74
C ALA A 48 7.94 1.24 -7.34
N ARG A 49 8.78 2.13 -7.85
CA ARG A 49 10.23 2.12 -7.60
C ARG A 49 10.73 3.54 -7.36
N PRO A 50 11.08 3.90 -6.14
CA PRO A 50 10.88 3.13 -4.89
C PRO A 50 9.40 3.06 -4.48
N PRO A 51 9.02 2.17 -3.54
CA PRO A 51 7.72 2.21 -2.87
C PRO A 51 7.47 3.59 -2.26
N LYS A 52 6.24 4.10 -2.36
CA LYS A 52 5.91 5.46 -1.91
C LYS A 52 4.73 5.44 -0.93
N PRO A 53 4.69 6.35 0.06
CA PRO A 53 3.55 6.47 0.96
C PRO A 53 2.25 6.63 0.18
N MET A 54 1.19 5.89 0.59
CA MET A 54 -0.14 6.08 0.03
C MET A 54 -0.72 7.41 0.46
N PRO A 55 -1.39 8.15 -0.44
CA PRO A 55 -2.25 9.26 -0.04
C PRO A 55 -3.31 8.76 0.94
N ASP A 56 -3.67 9.61 1.91
CA ASP A 56 -4.74 9.26 2.82
C ASP A 56 -6.09 9.49 2.14
N LEU A 57 -6.91 8.45 2.13
CA LEU A 57 -8.27 8.46 1.59
C LEU A 57 -9.25 8.10 2.69
N GLU A 58 -10.30 8.89 2.86
CA GLU A 58 -11.46 8.56 3.67
C GLU A 58 -12.53 7.87 2.80
N PHE A 59 -12.98 6.72 3.24
CA PHE A 59 -14.03 5.91 2.59
C PHE A 59 -14.99 5.35 3.64
N LEU A 60 -16.07 4.71 3.23
CA LEU A 60 -17.10 4.18 4.12
C LEU A 60 -17.11 2.66 4.08
N ASP A 61 -17.41 2.02 5.20
CA ASP A 61 -17.74 0.59 5.24
C ASP A 61 -19.23 0.33 4.93
N ALA A 62 -19.64 -0.94 5.05
CA ALA A 62 -20.99 -1.38 4.80
C ALA A 62 -22.06 -0.70 5.72
N ASP A 63 -21.64 -0.19 6.88
CA ASP A 63 -22.48 0.46 7.89
C ASP A 63 -22.40 1.99 7.86
N ASP A 64 -21.81 2.57 6.78
CA ASP A 64 -21.53 4.00 6.61
C ASP A 64 -20.55 4.57 7.65
N LYS A 65 -19.77 3.73 8.33
CA LYS A 65 -18.72 4.20 9.23
C LYS A 65 -17.53 4.68 8.42
N PRO A 66 -17.00 5.87 8.72
CA PRO A 66 -15.83 6.38 8.03
C PRO A 66 -14.58 5.58 8.42
N LEU A 67 -13.83 5.18 7.40
CA LEU A 67 -12.51 4.55 7.50
C LEU A 67 -11.48 5.44 6.80
N ARG A 68 -10.21 5.32 7.17
CA ARG A 68 -9.10 6.03 6.53
C ARG A 68 -7.98 5.06 6.21
N LEU A 69 -7.40 5.18 5.01
CA LEU A 69 -6.28 4.32 4.60
C LEU A 69 -5.09 4.42 5.55
N ALA A 70 -4.82 5.61 6.09
CA ALA A 70 -3.74 5.85 7.05
C ALA A 70 -3.89 5.03 8.34
N ASN A 71 -5.11 4.65 8.72
CA ASN A 71 -5.39 3.89 9.94
C ASN A 71 -5.32 2.36 9.73
N LEU A 72 -5.21 1.90 8.48
CA LEU A 72 -5.19 0.48 8.14
C LEU A 72 -3.73 -0.01 7.98
N THR A 73 -2.97 0.02 9.06
CA THR A 73 -1.58 -0.48 9.06
C THR A 73 -1.49 -1.93 9.56
N GLY A 74 -0.33 -2.57 9.39
CA GLY A 74 -0.05 -3.91 9.88
C GLY A 74 -0.48 -5.06 8.99
N LYS A 75 -1.19 -4.79 7.87
CA LYS A 75 -1.57 -5.78 6.86
C LYS A 75 -1.26 -5.28 5.46
N ALA A 76 -0.83 -6.16 4.58
CA ALA A 76 -0.80 -5.84 3.15
C ALA A 76 -2.22 -5.68 2.62
N ARG A 77 -2.41 -4.83 1.62
CA ARG A 77 -3.73 -4.49 1.09
C ARG A 77 -3.71 -4.47 -0.43
N LEU A 78 -4.78 -4.96 -1.04
CA LEU A 78 -5.08 -4.71 -2.44
C LEU A 78 -6.30 -3.77 -2.50
N ILE A 79 -6.05 -2.49 -2.76
CA ILE A 79 -7.10 -1.49 -2.96
C ILE A 79 -7.55 -1.60 -4.40
N ASN A 80 -8.84 -1.89 -4.62
CA ASN A 80 -9.43 -2.00 -5.96
C ASN A 80 -10.50 -0.93 -6.11
N LEU A 81 -10.37 -0.05 -7.09
CA LEU A 81 -11.41 0.91 -7.45
C LEU A 81 -12.29 0.32 -8.54
N TRP A 82 -13.60 0.25 -8.27
CA TRP A 82 -14.57 -0.40 -9.14
C TRP A 82 -15.95 0.25 -9.09
N ALA A 83 -16.86 -0.19 -9.96
CA ALA A 83 -18.27 0.21 -9.93
C ALA A 83 -19.16 -0.88 -10.54
N THR A 84 -20.43 -0.92 -10.15
CA THR A 84 -21.42 -1.89 -10.67
C THR A 84 -21.75 -1.70 -12.16
N TRP A 85 -21.53 -0.50 -12.70
CA TRP A 85 -21.72 -0.16 -14.10
C TRP A 85 -20.46 -0.37 -14.97
N CYS A 86 -19.34 -0.76 -14.37
CA CYS A 86 -18.08 -1.00 -15.05
C CYS A 86 -17.96 -2.50 -15.41
N GLY A 87 -18.18 -2.85 -16.67
CA GLY A 87 -18.16 -4.24 -17.14
C GLY A 87 -16.90 -5.02 -16.80
N PRO A 88 -15.67 -4.53 -17.10
CA PRO A 88 -14.43 -5.19 -16.70
C PRO A 88 -14.28 -5.34 -15.18
N CYS A 89 -14.73 -4.34 -14.39
CA CYS A 89 -14.72 -4.44 -12.93
C CYS A 89 -15.58 -5.61 -12.43
N VAL A 90 -16.81 -5.71 -12.94
CA VAL A 90 -17.75 -6.80 -12.59
C VAL A 90 -17.17 -8.16 -12.91
N LYS A 91 -16.44 -8.29 -14.02
CA LYS A 91 -15.80 -9.53 -14.46
C LYS A 91 -14.73 -10.02 -13.48
N GLU A 92 -13.92 -9.11 -12.90
CA GLU A 92 -12.81 -9.50 -12.00
C GLU A 92 -13.23 -9.76 -10.56
N MET A 93 -14.38 -9.25 -10.09
CA MET A 93 -14.83 -9.37 -8.69
C MET A 93 -14.83 -10.79 -8.13
N PRO A 94 -15.27 -11.84 -8.87
CA PRO A 94 -15.19 -13.20 -8.37
C PRO A 94 -13.75 -13.68 -8.12
N SER A 95 -12.77 -13.27 -8.93
CA SER A 95 -11.36 -13.63 -8.71
C SER A 95 -10.78 -12.92 -7.49
N LEU A 96 -11.16 -11.66 -7.23
CA LEU A 96 -10.82 -10.94 -6.00
C LEU A 96 -11.40 -11.61 -4.75
N ASP A 97 -12.64 -12.12 -4.84
CA ASP A 97 -13.28 -12.85 -3.74
C ASP A 97 -12.52 -14.14 -3.41
N ARG A 98 -12.16 -14.93 -4.42
CA ARG A 98 -11.36 -16.16 -4.24
C ARG A 98 -9.94 -15.85 -3.76
N LEU A 99 -9.31 -14.76 -4.24
CA LEU A 99 -8.04 -14.29 -3.72
C LEU A 99 -8.11 -14.01 -2.21
N GLN A 100 -9.16 -13.30 -1.77
CA GLN A 100 -9.35 -13.02 -0.34
C GLN A 100 -9.58 -14.30 0.47
N ALA A 101 -10.27 -15.27 -0.08
CA ALA A 101 -10.46 -16.60 0.56
C ALA A 101 -9.14 -17.37 0.69
N ALA A 102 -8.23 -17.24 -0.28
CA ALA A 102 -6.96 -17.96 -0.33
C ALA A 102 -5.87 -17.39 0.60
N LEU A 103 -6.05 -16.18 1.14
CA LEU A 103 -5.04 -15.49 1.94
C LEU A 103 -5.51 -15.17 3.36
N PRO A 104 -4.61 -15.23 4.36
CA PRO A 104 -4.97 -15.02 5.76
C PRO A 104 -5.39 -13.57 6.04
N ARG A 105 -6.58 -13.38 6.59
CA ARG A 105 -7.19 -12.06 6.85
C ARG A 105 -6.46 -11.23 7.91
N ASP A 106 -5.66 -11.83 8.73
CA ASP A 106 -4.79 -11.15 9.70
C ASP A 106 -3.55 -10.52 9.06
N LYS A 107 -3.17 -10.96 7.84
CA LYS A 107 -2.00 -10.47 7.10
C LYS A 107 -2.33 -9.72 5.81
N PHE A 108 -3.49 -9.98 5.23
CA PHE A 108 -3.89 -9.42 3.95
C PHE A 108 -5.38 -9.11 3.88
N VAL A 109 -5.73 -8.02 3.18
CA VAL A 109 -7.12 -7.67 2.89
C VAL A 109 -7.28 -7.06 1.50
N VAL A 110 -8.31 -7.49 0.78
CA VAL A 110 -8.81 -6.80 -0.42
C VAL A 110 -9.78 -5.72 0.02
N LEU A 111 -9.60 -4.49 -0.48
CA LEU A 111 -10.44 -3.32 -0.22
C LEU A 111 -11.10 -2.87 -1.53
N PRO A 112 -12.20 -3.48 -1.97
CA PRO A 112 -12.91 -3.07 -3.17
C PRO A 112 -13.78 -1.84 -2.86
N ILE A 113 -13.25 -0.65 -3.16
CA ILE A 113 -13.92 0.63 -2.93
C ILE A 113 -14.80 0.97 -4.12
N SER A 114 -16.11 0.92 -3.93
CA SER A 114 -17.09 1.21 -4.99
C SER A 114 -17.23 2.71 -5.24
N LEU A 115 -17.22 3.09 -6.52
CA LEU A 115 -17.49 4.45 -6.99
C LEU A 115 -18.98 4.71 -7.28
N ASP A 116 -19.86 3.74 -6.99
CA ASP A 116 -21.33 3.93 -7.10
C ASP A 116 -21.87 4.97 -6.11
N GLY A 117 -21.01 5.47 -5.22
CA GLY A 117 -21.36 6.36 -4.13
C GLY A 117 -22.12 5.62 -3.02
N PRO A 118 -22.75 6.35 -2.07
CA PRO A 118 -23.46 5.75 -0.95
C PRO A 118 -24.75 5.05 -1.39
N SER A 119 -24.76 4.41 -2.57
CA SER A 119 -25.92 3.70 -3.05
C SER A 119 -25.82 2.21 -2.69
N ARG A 120 -25.96 1.91 -1.38
CA ARG A 120 -26.19 0.55 -0.86
C ARG A 120 -27.18 -0.27 -1.69
N PRO A 121 -28.27 0.33 -2.28
CA PRO A 121 -29.19 -0.41 -3.11
C PRO A 121 -28.57 -1.11 -4.32
N LYS A 122 -27.39 -0.70 -4.79
CA LYS A 122 -26.73 -1.32 -5.96
C LYS A 122 -25.67 -2.34 -5.59
N VAL A 123 -24.80 -2.01 -4.64
CA VAL A 123 -23.60 -2.83 -4.33
C VAL A 123 -23.96 -4.09 -3.56
N ALA A 124 -24.76 -4.01 -2.51
CA ALA A 124 -25.12 -5.19 -1.72
C ALA A 124 -25.93 -6.25 -2.52
N PRO A 125 -26.95 -5.88 -3.34
CA PRO A 125 -27.59 -6.84 -4.23
C PRO A 125 -26.65 -7.43 -5.28
N PHE A 126 -25.68 -6.65 -5.79
CA PHE A 126 -24.65 -7.16 -6.70
C PHE A 126 -23.81 -8.25 -6.02
N TYR A 127 -23.30 -8.01 -4.80
CA TYR A 127 -22.54 -9.01 -4.03
C TYR A 127 -23.35 -10.30 -3.84
N LYS A 128 -24.62 -10.17 -3.45
CA LYS A 128 -25.52 -11.32 -3.31
C LYS A 128 -25.73 -12.09 -4.63
N LYS A 129 -25.92 -11.34 -5.74
CA LYS A 129 -26.11 -11.97 -7.07
C LYS A 129 -24.88 -12.71 -7.56
N GLN A 130 -23.67 -12.21 -7.22
CA GLN A 130 -22.39 -12.77 -7.64
C GLN A 130 -21.79 -13.74 -6.62
N ASP A 131 -22.50 -14.01 -5.51
CA ASP A 131 -22.04 -14.86 -4.39
C ASP A 131 -20.68 -14.45 -3.82
N LEU A 132 -20.44 -13.13 -3.69
CA LEU A 132 -19.21 -12.58 -3.14
C LEU A 132 -19.31 -12.57 -1.61
N THR A 133 -18.70 -13.56 -0.97
CA THR A 133 -18.83 -13.78 0.48
C THR A 133 -17.56 -13.45 1.27
N ASN A 134 -16.43 -13.31 0.57
CA ASN A 134 -15.13 -13.06 1.19
C ASN A 134 -14.71 -11.59 1.17
N LEU A 135 -15.28 -10.77 0.30
CA LEU A 135 -14.99 -9.36 0.18
C LEU A 135 -15.82 -8.51 1.14
N GLY A 136 -15.19 -7.50 1.74
CA GLY A 136 -15.91 -6.41 2.41
C GLY A 136 -16.58 -5.48 1.40
N ILE A 137 -17.59 -4.73 1.85
CA ILE A 137 -18.24 -3.69 1.05
C ILE A 137 -17.75 -2.34 1.52
N TYR A 138 -17.18 -1.56 0.59
CA TYR A 138 -16.67 -0.22 0.85
C TYR A 138 -17.14 0.77 -0.22
N TYR A 139 -17.27 2.04 0.17
CA TYR A 139 -17.76 3.10 -0.70
C TYR A 139 -16.84 4.31 -0.71
N ASP A 140 -16.64 4.90 -1.89
CA ASP A 140 -15.96 6.18 -2.03
C ASP A 140 -16.80 7.31 -1.41
N LYS A 141 -16.31 7.92 -0.33
CA LYS A 141 -16.93 9.07 0.28
C LYS A 141 -16.63 10.34 -0.52
N GLY A 142 -17.65 10.86 -1.19
CA GLY A 142 -17.56 12.15 -1.88
C GLY A 142 -16.90 12.12 -3.24
N LYS A 143 -16.80 10.95 -3.88
CA LYS A 143 -16.25 10.76 -5.24
C LYS A 143 -14.82 11.26 -5.40
N LYS A 144 -13.97 11.03 -4.40
CA LYS A 144 -12.60 11.53 -4.34
C LYS A 144 -11.54 10.45 -4.59
N ALA A 145 -11.90 9.16 -4.50
CA ALA A 145 -10.93 8.07 -4.53
C ALA A 145 -10.04 8.10 -5.78
N MET A 146 -10.63 8.30 -6.96
CA MET A 146 -9.84 8.37 -8.20
C MET A 146 -8.82 9.50 -8.18
N SER A 147 -9.23 10.72 -7.83
CA SER A 147 -8.34 11.89 -7.82
C SER A 147 -7.27 11.79 -6.74
N VAL A 148 -7.63 11.37 -5.52
CA VAL A 148 -6.70 11.22 -4.39
C VAL A 148 -5.66 10.15 -4.68
N LEU A 149 -6.07 9.02 -5.26
CA LEU A 149 -5.16 7.89 -5.55
C LEU A 149 -4.47 8.01 -6.93
N GLY A 150 -4.75 9.09 -7.68
CA GLY A 150 -4.18 9.31 -9.01
C GLY A 150 -4.58 8.22 -10.01
N VAL A 151 -5.86 7.82 -9.98
CA VAL A 151 -6.44 6.81 -10.86
C VAL A 151 -7.26 7.48 -11.95
N SER A 152 -7.09 7.09 -13.22
CA SER A 152 -7.77 7.66 -14.37
C SER A 152 -8.70 6.69 -15.10
N LEU A 153 -8.63 5.39 -14.80
CA LEU A 153 -9.49 4.38 -15.41
C LEU A 153 -9.92 3.30 -14.41
N LEU A 154 -10.99 2.58 -14.72
CA LEU A 154 -11.52 1.45 -13.94
C LEU A 154 -11.46 0.14 -14.72
N PRO A 155 -11.24 -0.99 -14.02
CA PRO A 155 -10.77 -1.05 -12.65
C PRO A 155 -9.30 -0.63 -12.53
N THR A 156 -8.89 -0.16 -11.37
CA THR A 156 -7.48 -0.02 -11.02
C THR A 156 -7.25 -0.62 -9.65
N SER A 157 -6.28 -1.49 -9.56
CA SER A 157 -5.86 -2.13 -8.30
C SER A 157 -4.50 -1.62 -7.86
N ILE A 158 -4.36 -1.23 -6.58
CA ILE A 158 -3.14 -0.71 -5.97
C ILE A 158 -2.72 -1.64 -4.85
N LEU A 159 -1.52 -2.20 -4.95
CA LEU A 159 -0.93 -3.07 -3.94
C LEU A 159 -0.16 -2.24 -2.92
N VAL A 160 -0.46 -2.45 -1.64
CA VAL A 160 0.07 -1.67 -0.52
C VAL A 160 0.67 -2.60 0.52
N ASP A 161 1.84 -2.27 1.05
CA ASP A 161 2.51 -3.03 2.09
C ASP A 161 1.90 -2.82 3.50
N PRO A 162 2.32 -3.60 4.52
CA PRO A 162 1.85 -3.41 5.89
C PRO A 162 2.15 -2.03 6.49
N ALA A 163 3.17 -1.32 6.00
CA ALA A 163 3.54 0.02 6.44
C ALA A 163 2.73 1.15 5.76
N GLY A 164 1.86 0.82 4.79
CA GLY A 164 1.02 1.80 4.09
C GLY A 164 1.68 2.43 2.86
N ARG A 165 2.65 1.75 2.24
CA ARG A 165 3.32 2.22 1.02
C ARG A 165 2.80 1.49 -0.20
N GLU A 166 2.58 2.22 -1.29
CA GLU A 166 2.29 1.63 -2.59
C GLU A 166 3.50 0.85 -3.10
N LEU A 167 3.28 -0.43 -3.36
CA LEU A 167 4.26 -1.34 -3.98
C LEU A 167 4.12 -1.39 -5.50
N GLY A 168 2.99 -0.96 -6.02
CA GLY A 168 2.68 -0.91 -7.45
C GLY A 168 1.19 -0.96 -7.71
N ARG A 169 0.82 -0.92 -8.99
CA ARG A 169 -0.57 -0.93 -9.44
C ARG A 169 -0.77 -1.69 -10.73
N LEU A 170 -2.00 -2.14 -10.96
CA LEU A 170 -2.47 -2.72 -12.21
C LEU A 170 -3.71 -1.97 -12.67
N GLU A 171 -3.67 -1.47 -13.90
CA GLU A 171 -4.78 -0.79 -14.57
C GLU A 171 -5.49 -1.78 -15.50
N GLY A 172 -6.82 -1.83 -15.42
CA GLY A 172 -7.68 -2.81 -16.09
C GLY A 172 -7.90 -4.08 -15.25
N ASP A 173 -8.81 -4.94 -15.72
CA ASP A 173 -9.18 -6.19 -15.05
C ASP A 173 -8.06 -7.24 -15.08
N ALA A 174 -8.04 -8.11 -14.07
CA ALA A 174 -7.12 -9.23 -14.00
C ALA A 174 -7.77 -10.44 -13.30
N ASP A 175 -7.19 -11.63 -13.54
CA ASP A 175 -7.53 -12.83 -12.79
C ASP A 175 -6.61 -12.94 -11.57
N TRP A 176 -7.12 -12.51 -10.40
CA TRP A 176 -6.33 -12.29 -9.20
C TRP A 176 -6.00 -13.56 -8.41
N ASP A 177 -6.82 -14.61 -8.53
CA ASP A 177 -6.67 -15.88 -7.83
C ASP A 177 -5.73 -16.88 -8.54
N THR A 178 -5.00 -16.41 -9.56
CA THR A 178 -3.96 -17.20 -10.23
C THR A 178 -2.72 -17.40 -9.34
N PRO A 179 -1.88 -18.42 -9.63
CA PRO A 179 -0.61 -18.59 -8.91
C PRO A 179 0.25 -17.32 -8.86
N GLU A 180 0.29 -16.56 -9.96
CA GLU A 180 1.05 -15.30 -10.08
C GLU A 180 0.44 -14.21 -9.20
N GLY A 181 -0.88 -14.07 -9.19
CA GLY A 181 -1.59 -13.12 -8.33
C GLY A 181 -1.35 -13.42 -6.85
N ILE A 182 -1.49 -14.68 -6.46
CA ILE A 182 -1.23 -15.14 -5.08
C ILE A 182 0.24 -14.90 -4.70
N ALA A 183 1.20 -15.18 -5.60
CA ALA A 183 2.63 -14.95 -5.34
C ALA A 183 2.93 -13.46 -5.14
N LEU A 184 2.31 -12.59 -5.95
CA LEU A 184 2.44 -11.14 -5.83
C LEU A 184 1.93 -10.64 -4.46
N MET A 185 0.76 -11.12 -4.00
CA MET A 185 0.21 -10.75 -2.69
C MET A 185 1.07 -11.28 -1.53
N LYS A 186 1.61 -12.50 -1.64
CA LYS A 186 2.53 -13.06 -0.63
C LYS A 186 3.82 -12.23 -0.51
N ALA A 187 4.35 -11.73 -1.62
CA ALA A 187 5.50 -10.83 -1.59
C ALA A 187 5.17 -9.51 -0.86
N ALA A 188 3.97 -8.96 -1.06
CA ALA A 188 3.53 -7.77 -0.35
C ALA A 188 3.31 -7.99 1.15
N ILE A 189 2.90 -9.19 1.56
CA ILE A 189 2.75 -9.56 2.98
C ILE A 189 4.12 -9.63 3.67
N ALA A 190 5.17 -10.00 2.94
CA ALA A 190 6.52 -10.19 3.46
C ALA A 190 7.39 -8.92 3.41
N SER A 191 6.89 -7.82 2.83
CA SER A 191 7.66 -6.57 2.60
C SER A 191 7.76 -5.65 3.82
#